data_ff5f7d33ee2477c5426b30967a685f06
#
_entry.id   ff5f7d33ee2477c5426b30967a685f06
#
_cell.length_a   1.000
_cell.length_b   1.000
_cell.length_c   1.000
_cell.angle_alpha   90.00
_cell.angle_beta   90.00
_cell.angle_gamma   90.00
#
_symmetry.space_group_name_H-M   'P 1'
#
loop_
_entity.id
_entity.type
_entity.pdbx_description
1 polymer ?
#
loop_
_entity_poly.entity_id
_entity_poly.type
_entity_poly.pdbx_seq_one_letter_code
_entity_poly.pdbx_strand_id
1 'polypeptide(L)' 'ELVNSFNSTWENETAYIGVGGSIPFANDFVREFPNAELVLIGAADEELGNAHAPNESVQIDHIEMLIESLVKTLKNI' A
#
# COMPACT_ATOMS: atom_id res chain seq x y z
N GLU A 1 12.69 -2.27 4.19
CA GLU A 1 12.18 -3.64 3.99
C GLU A 1 10.96 -3.70 3.07
N LEU A 2 9.99 -2.81 3.24
CA LEU A 2 8.78 -2.79 2.41
C LEU A 2 9.12 -2.56 0.93
N VAL A 3 9.95 -1.55 0.65
CA VAL A 3 10.37 -1.24 -0.72
C VAL A 3 11.12 -2.40 -1.35
N ASN A 4 12.02 -3.02 -0.60
CA ASN A 4 12.78 -4.18 -1.07
C ASN A 4 11.84 -5.35 -1.37
N SER A 5 10.84 -5.58 -0.53
CA SER A 5 9.86 -6.65 -0.72
C SER A 5 9.03 -6.41 -1.98
N PHE A 6 8.60 -5.17 -2.22
CA PHE A 6 7.87 -4.82 -3.44
C PHE A 6 8.74 -5.01 -4.69
N ASN A 7 9.99 -4.54 -4.67
CA ASN A 7 10.87 -4.69 -5.81
C ASN A 7 11.06 -6.16 -6.19
N SER A 8 11.21 -7.04 -5.20
CA SER A 8 11.43 -8.47 -5.47
C SER A 8 10.16 -9.20 -5.91
N THR A 9 8.99 -8.73 -5.47
CA THR A 9 7.72 -9.39 -5.76
C THR A 9 7.16 -8.96 -7.12
N TRP A 10 7.22 -7.67 -7.43
CA TRP A 10 6.58 -7.09 -8.60
C TRP A 10 7.45 -7.07 -9.85
N GLU A 11 8.72 -7.48 -9.72
CA GLU A 11 9.69 -7.50 -10.84
C GLU A 11 9.91 -6.12 -11.49
N ASN A 12 9.53 -5.06 -10.81
CA ASN A 12 9.71 -3.68 -11.22
C ASN A 12 10.23 -2.88 -10.04
N GLU A 13 10.97 -1.82 -10.33
CA GLU A 13 11.41 -0.92 -9.28
C GLU A 13 10.23 -0.11 -8.76
N THR A 14 10.19 0.07 -7.44
CA THR A 14 9.20 0.92 -6.79
C THR A 14 9.44 2.37 -7.21
N ALA A 15 8.39 3.03 -7.68
CA ALA A 15 8.44 4.45 -8.00
C ALA A 15 7.91 5.26 -6.83
N TYR A 16 8.45 6.44 -6.63
CA TYR A 16 8.03 7.37 -5.59
C TYR A 16 7.32 8.54 -6.23
N ILE A 17 6.05 8.74 -5.90
CA ILE A 17 5.25 9.84 -6.43
C ILE A 17 4.58 10.60 -5.29
N GLY A 18 4.32 11.89 -5.51
CA GLY A 18 3.57 12.69 -4.56
C GLY A 18 2.09 12.73 -4.95
N VAL A 19 1.22 12.38 -4.00
CA VAL A 19 -0.23 12.40 -4.21
C VAL A 19 -0.87 13.14 -3.06
N GLY A 20 -1.81 14.06 -3.38
CA GLY A 20 -2.56 14.78 -2.37
C GLY A 20 -3.70 13.96 -1.80
N GLY A 21 -4.09 14.30 -0.58
CA GLY A 21 -5.21 13.66 0.09
C GLY A 21 -4.92 13.45 1.57
N SER A 22 -5.96 13.11 2.32
CA SER A 22 -5.82 12.88 3.75
C SER A 22 -6.79 11.79 4.20
N ILE A 23 -6.37 11.06 5.22
CA ILE A 23 -7.19 10.08 5.90
C ILE A 23 -7.19 10.48 7.37
N PRO A 24 -8.29 11.02 7.91
CA PRO A 24 -8.33 11.54 9.29
C PRO A 24 -7.89 10.52 10.34
N PHE A 25 -8.27 9.27 10.18
CA PHE A 25 -7.85 8.20 11.11
C PHE A 25 -6.33 8.07 11.17
N ALA A 26 -5.65 8.21 10.03
CA ALA A 26 -4.19 8.12 9.99
C ALA A 26 -3.54 9.23 10.82
N ASN A 27 -4.10 10.43 10.77
CA ASN A 27 -3.59 11.55 11.57
C ASN A 27 -3.73 11.29 13.06
N ASP A 28 -4.86 10.72 13.49
CA ASP A 28 -5.08 10.36 14.88
C ASP A 28 -4.10 9.29 15.33
N PHE A 29 -3.84 8.30 14.48
CA PHE A 29 -2.89 7.24 14.77
C PHE A 29 -1.47 7.78 14.96
N VAL A 30 -1.03 8.67 14.07
CA VAL A 30 0.30 9.29 14.17
C VAL A 30 0.43 10.11 15.46
N ARG A 31 -0.64 10.77 15.87
CA ARG A 31 -0.65 11.56 17.11
C ARG A 31 -0.49 10.69 18.34
N GLU A 32 -1.15 9.52 18.37
CA GLU A 32 -1.07 8.58 19.49
C GLU A 32 0.27 7.83 19.54
N PHE A 33 0.85 7.55 18.38
CA PHE A 33 2.08 6.76 18.27
C PHE A 33 3.14 7.52 17.47
N PRO A 34 3.67 8.64 18.03
CA PRO A 34 4.55 9.52 17.25
C PRO A 34 5.90 8.89 16.87
N ASN A 35 6.30 7.82 17.55
CA ASN A 35 7.57 7.15 17.25
C ASN A 35 7.41 5.95 16.31
N ALA A 36 6.19 5.65 15.88
CA ALA A 36 5.93 4.57 14.95
C ALA A 36 5.92 5.08 13.51
N GLU A 37 6.43 4.27 12.60
CA GLU A 37 6.28 4.54 11.18
C GLU A 37 4.90 4.08 10.73
N LEU A 38 4.20 4.92 9.99
CA LEU A 38 2.87 4.60 9.47
C LEU A 38 2.94 4.37 7.97
N VAL A 39 2.41 3.24 7.55
CA VAL A 39 2.29 2.92 6.13
C VAL A 39 0.83 2.60 5.82
N LEU A 40 0.29 3.26 4.82
CA LEU A 40 -1.06 2.98 4.30
C LEU A 40 -0.89 2.26 2.98
N ILE A 41 -1.51 1.10 2.86
CA ILE A 41 -1.24 0.22 1.72
C ILE A 41 -2.53 -0.44 1.24
N GLY A 42 -2.62 -0.65 -0.05
CA GLY A 42 -3.76 -1.31 -0.65
C GLY A 42 -3.48 -1.66 -2.10
N ALA A 43 -4.27 -2.57 -2.63
CA ALA A 43 -4.28 -2.87 -4.05
C ALA A 43 -5.38 -2.05 -4.72
N ALA A 44 -5.13 -1.62 -5.96
CA ALA A 44 -6.09 -0.83 -6.71
C ALA A 44 -5.99 -1.15 -8.19
N ASP A 45 -7.02 -0.77 -8.93
CA ASP A 45 -7.00 -0.81 -10.39
C ASP A 45 -7.15 0.64 -10.86
N GLU A 46 -6.06 1.20 -11.40
CA GLU A 46 -6.02 2.60 -11.83
C GLU A 46 -6.99 2.89 -12.98
N GLU A 47 -7.25 1.91 -13.83
CA GLU A 47 -8.11 2.10 -15.00
C GLU A 47 -9.59 1.84 -14.71
N LEU A 48 -9.88 0.77 -13.99
CA LEU A 48 -11.25 0.29 -13.78
C LEU A 48 -11.69 0.33 -12.31
N GLY A 49 -10.82 0.82 -11.42
CA GLY A 49 -11.02 0.69 -9.98
C GLY A 49 -12.15 1.53 -9.41
N ASN A 50 -12.41 2.71 -9.96
CA ASN A 50 -13.44 3.62 -9.47
C ASN A 50 -13.36 3.86 -7.96
N ALA A 51 -12.17 4.23 -7.47
CA ALA A 51 -11.93 4.43 -6.05
C ALA A 51 -12.95 5.39 -5.42
N HIS A 52 -13.50 4.99 -4.27
CA HIS A 52 -14.54 5.74 -3.53
C HIS A 52 -15.83 5.97 -4.32
N ALA A 53 -16.09 5.15 -5.33
CA ALA A 53 -17.27 5.29 -6.18
C ALA A 53 -17.96 3.92 -6.35
N PRO A 54 -19.22 3.91 -6.86
CA PRO A 54 -19.88 2.65 -7.18
C PRO A 54 -19.05 1.83 -8.17
N ASN A 55 -19.13 0.51 -8.04
CA ASN A 55 -18.40 -0.43 -8.88
C ASN A 55 -16.87 -0.34 -8.72
N GLU A 56 -16.40 0.08 -7.54
CA GLU A 56 -14.98 0.02 -7.23
C GLU A 56 -14.47 -1.41 -7.39
N SER A 57 -13.30 -1.55 -7.99
CA SER A 57 -12.71 -2.86 -8.26
C SER A 57 -11.20 -2.84 -8.06
N VAL A 58 -10.63 -4.02 -8.00
CA VAL A 58 -9.19 -4.24 -7.84
C VAL A 58 -8.80 -5.46 -8.65
N GLN A 59 -7.55 -5.48 -9.15
CA GLN A 59 -7.03 -6.66 -9.83
C GLN A 59 -6.66 -7.72 -8.79
N ILE A 60 -7.19 -8.94 -8.95
CA ILE A 60 -6.99 -10.02 -7.98
C ILE A 60 -5.52 -10.42 -7.85
N ASP A 61 -4.80 -10.47 -8.96
CA ASP A 61 -3.37 -10.78 -8.93
C ASP A 61 -2.58 -9.71 -8.17
N HIS A 62 -3.01 -8.46 -8.19
CA HIS A 62 -2.37 -7.40 -7.38
C HIS A 62 -2.59 -7.63 -5.89
N ILE A 63 -3.74 -8.17 -5.48
CA ILE A 63 -3.99 -8.53 -4.08
C ILE A 63 -3.00 -9.63 -3.66
N GLU A 64 -2.83 -10.64 -4.47
CA GLU A 64 -1.91 -11.74 -4.18
C GLU A 64 -0.47 -11.25 -4.05
N MET A 65 -0.02 -10.39 -4.96
CA MET A 65 1.32 -9.82 -4.93
C MET A 65 1.51 -8.91 -3.71
N LEU A 66 0.46 -8.16 -3.33
CA LEU A 66 0.50 -7.33 -2.13
C LEU A 66 0.68 -8.18 -0.88
N ILE A 67 -0.07 -9.27 -0.76
CA ILE A 67 0.04 -10.20 0.36
C ILE A 67 1.45 -10.78 0.43
N GLU A 68 2.00 -11.21 -0.69
CA GLU A 68 3.36 -11.74 -0.75
C GLU A 68 4.39 -10.69 -0.32
N SER A 69 4.24 -9.46 -0.76
CA SER A 69 5.12 -8.35 -0.39
C SER A 69 5.09 -8.10 1.12
N LEU A 70 3.89 -8.12 1.71
CA LEU A 70 3.73 -7.94 3.16
C LEU A 70 4.33 -9.09 3.95
N VAL A 71 4.17 -10.33 3.49
CA VAL A 71 4.77 -11.49 4.14
C VAL A 71 6.30 -11.37 4.15
N LYS A 72 6.90 -10.98 3.02
CA LYS A 72 8.35 -10.76 2.93
C LYS A 72 8.81 -9.65 3.88
N THR A 73 8.05 -8.57 3.97
CA THR A 73 8.35 -7.47 4.88
C THR A 73 8.37 -7.94 6.32
N LEU A 74 7.33 -8.66 6.74
CA LEU A 74 7.21 -9.16 8.12
C LEU A 74 8.30 -10.17 8.46
N LYS A 75 8.75 -10.97 7.52
CA LYS A 75 9.83 -11.93 7.75
C LYS A 75 11.19 -11.26 7.97
N ASN A 76 11.36 -10.03 7.49
CA ASN A 76 12.64 -9.32 7.55
C ASN A 76 12.69 -8.22 8.61
N ILE A 77 11.69 -8.15 9.45
CA ILE A 77 11.68 -7.20 10.58
C ILE A 77 12.39 -7.79 11.79
#